data_91a8c1267a82e4430226daef56ad7c36
#
_entry.id   91a8c1267a82e4430226daef56ad7c36
#
_cell.length_a   1.000
_cell.length_b   1.000
_cell.length_c   1.000
_cell.angle_alpha   90.00
_cell.angle_beta   90.00
_cell.angle_gamma   90.00
#
_symmetry.space_group_name_H-M   'P 1'
#
loop_
_entity.id
_entity.type
_entity.pdbx_description
1 polymer ?
#
loop_
_entity_poly.entity_id
_entity_poly.type
_entity_poly.pdbx_seq_one_letter_code
_entity_poly.pdbx_strand_id
1 'polypeptide(L)'
;MAHRIFTTSFASIYPLYVTKAERKGRTKAEVDQVIGWLTGYDHDGLARVLADETDVQTFFDQAPAFNPNASLIKGVICGHRVEEIDDPLMQKVRYLDKLIDELAKGKAMEKVLRT
;
A
#
# COMPACT_ATOMS: atom_id res chain seq x y z
N MET A 1 -12.00 0.84 18.63
CA MET A 1 -12.44 -0.37 17.91
C MET A 1 -11.65 -0.49 16.62
N ALA A 2 -11.11 -1.65 16.32
CA ALA A 2 -10.33 -1.86 15.09
C ALA A 2 -11.24 -1.82 13.86
N HIS A 3 -10.79 -1.20 12.78
CA HIS A 3 -11.49 -1.22 11.51
C HIS A 3 -11.45 -2.65 10.93
N ARG A 4 -12.53 -3.05 10.27
CA ARG A 4 -12.64 -4.39 9.67
C ARG A 4 -11.44 -4.73 8.77
N ILE A 5 -10.92 -3.76 8.03
CA ILE A 5 -9.78 -3.97 7.12
C ILE A 5 -8.56 -4.54 7.84
N PHE A 6 -8.38 -4.23 9.13
CA PHE A 6 -7.19 -4.66 9.88
C PHE A 6 -7.11 -6.17 10.04
N THR A 7 -8.26 -6.85 10.08
CA THR A 7 -8.32 -8.31 10.21
C THR A 7 -8.50 -9.02 8.87
N THR A 8 -8.64 -8.27 7.78
CA THR A 8 -8.74 -8.82 6.44
C THR A 8 -7.35 -9.26 5.99
N SER A 9 -7.25 -10.40 5.30
CA SER A 9 -5.95 -10.84 4.78
C SER A 9 -5.46 -9.89 3.69
N PHE A 10 -4.16 -9.59 3.68
CA PHE A 10 -3.57 -8.78 2.62
C PHE A 10 -3.73 -9.48 1.26
N ALA A 11 -3.73 -10.81 1.25
CA ALA A 11 -3.96 -11.60 0.04
C ALA A 11 -5.32 -11.32 -0.61
N SER A 12 -6.32 -10.89 0.17
CA SER A 12 -7.64 -10.52 -0.36
C SER A 12 -7.63 -9.12 -0.99
N ILE A 13 -6.75 -8.23 -0.54
CA ILE A 13 -6.68 -6.85 -0.99
C ILE A 13 -5.73 -6.69 -2.17
N TYR A 14 -4.63 -7.41 -2.14
CA TYR A 14 -3.57 -7.31 -3.15
C TYR A 14 -4.08 -7.44 -4.59
N PRO A 15 -4.94 -8.43 -4.92
CA PRO A 15 -5.45 -8.55 -6.30
C PRO A 15 -6.26 -7.33 -6.73
N LEU A 16 -6.89 -6.63 -5.81
CA LEU A 16 -7.66 -5.43 -6.12
C LEU A 16 -6.72 -4.29 -6.56
N TYR A 17 -5.57 -4.16 -5.91
CA TYR A 17 -4.54 -3.19 -6.31
C TYR A 17 -3.99 -3.52 -7.69
N VAL A 18 -3.67 -4.79 -7.93
CA VAL A 18 -3.15 -5.24 -9.22
C VAL A 18 -4.17 -4.96 -10.33
N THR A 19 -5.43 -5.32 -10.11
CA THR A 19 -6.50 -5.08 -11.08
C THR A 19 -6.67 -3.59 -11.39
N LYS A 20 -6.64 -2.76 -10.35
CA LYS A 20 -6.78 -1.30 -10.52
C LYS A 20 -5.66 -0.74 -11.38
N ALA A 21 -4.43 -1.17 -11.14
CA ALA A 21 -3.27 -0.73 -11.90
C ALA A 21 -3.32 -1.23 -13.34
N GLU A 22 -3.63 -2.51 -13.54
CA GLU A 22 -3.66 -3.12 -14.87
C GLU A 22 -4.73 -2.51 -15.77
N ARG A 23 -5.86 -2.12 -15.21
CA ARG A 23 -6.93 -1.44 -15.96
C ARG A 23 -6.46 -0.11 -16.56
N LYS A 24 -5.42 0.48 -16.00
CA LYS A 24 -4.85 1.75 -16.44
C LYS A 24 -3.52 1.58 -17.16
N GLY A 25 -3.19 0.36 -17.57
CA GLY A 25 -1.99 0.08 -18.32
C GLY A 25 -0.71 -0.04 -17.49
N ARG A 26 -0.82 -0.09 -16.15
CA ARG A 26 0.32 -0.32 -15.28
C ARG A 26 0.47 -1.82 -15.02
N THR A 27 1.60 -2.24 -14.43
CA THR A 27 1.92 -3.66 -14.29
C THR A 27 1.88 -4.10 -12.83
N LYS A 28 1.72 -5.43 -12.64
CA LYS A 28 1.85 -6.04 -11.31
C LYS A 28 3.23 -5.75 -10.71
N ALA A 29 4.28 -5.77 -11.52
CA ALA A 29 5.64 -5.47 -11.06
C ALA A 29 5.72 -4.05 -10.48
N GLU A 30 5.02 -3.09 -11.07
CA GLU A 30 4.97 -1.73 -10.56
C GLU A 30 4.22 -1.65 -9.23
N VAL A 31 3.13 -2.42 -9.07
CA VAL A 31 2.40 -2.52 -7.81
C VAL A 31 3.33 -3.08 -6.73
N ASP A 32 4.06 -4.14 -7.05
CA ASP A 32 5.00 -4.78 -6.11
C ASP A 32 6.12 -3.81 -5.71
N GLN A 33 6.59 -3.01 -6.65
CA GLN A 33 7.61 -1.99 -6.40
C GLN A 33 7.11 -0.94 -5.41
N VAL A 34 5.88 -0.48 -5.57
CA VAL A 34 5.25 0.49 -4.67
C VAL A 34 5.14 -0.10 -3.25
N ILE A 35 4.66 -1.34 -3.15
CA ILE A 35 4.52 -2.02 -1.87
C ILE A 35 5.89 -2.17 -1.20
N GLY A 36 6.89 -2.58 -1.96
CA GLY A 36 8.26 -2.75 -1.44
C GLY A 36 8.86 -1.44 -0.97
N TRP A 37 8.64 -0.36 -1.71
CA TRP A 37 9.12 0.96 -1.31
C TRP A 37 8.51 1.40 0.03
N LEU A 38 7.20 1.19 0.18
CA LEU A 38 6.49 1.65 1.38
C LEU A 38 6.86 0.81 2.61
N THR A 39 6.99 -0.49 2.46
CA THR A 39 7.05 -1.43 3.59
C THR A 39 8.40 -2.10 3.80
N GLY A 40 9.23 -2.12 2.77
CA GLY A 40 10.50 -2.86 2.82
C GLY A 40 10.40 -4.34 2.52
N TYR A 41 9.20 -4.87 2.24
CA TYR A 41 9.08 -6.27 1.82
C TYR A 41 9.75 -6.47 0.46
N ASP A 42 10.61 -7.47 0.38
CA ASP A 42 11.15 -7.90 -0.90
C ASP A 42 10.19 -8.89 -1.58
N HIS A 43 10.56 -9.39 -2.75
CA HIS A 43 9.73 -10.33 -3.50
C HIS A 43 9.36 -11.55 -2.66
N ASP A 44 10.33 -12.14 -1.96
CA ASP A 44 10.10 -13.35 -1.15
C ASP A 44 9.24 -13.04 0.07
N GLY A 45 9.48 -11.90 0.72
CA GLY A 45 8.69 -11.47 1.87
C GLY A 45 7.24 -11.22 1.52
N LEU A 46 6.99 -10.55 0.39
CA LEU A 46 5.63 -10.33 -0.09
C LEU A 46 4.95 -11.66 -0.45
N ALA A 47 5.69 -12.56 -1.11
CA ALA A 47 5.14 -13.88 -1.46
C ALA A 47 4.70 -14.66 -0.22
N ARG A 48 5.48 -14.59 0.88
CA ARG A 48 5.10 -15.24 2.14
C ARG A 48 3.86 -14.62 2.75
N VAL A 49 3.76 -13.29 2.74
CA VAL A 49 2.56 -12.58 3.24
C VAL A 49 1.31 -13.08 2.52
N LEU A 50 1.40 -13.21 1.20
CA LEU A 50 0.26 -13.66 0.40
C LEU A 50 -0.06 -15.14 0.66
N ALA A 51 0.96 -15.99 0.74
CA ALA A 51 0.78 -17.43 0.98
C ALA A 51 0.22 -17.72 2.37
N ASP A 52 0.66 -16.96 3.37
CA ASP A 52 0.25 -17.14 4.76
C ASP A 52 -1.07 -16.45 5.09
N GLU A 53 -1.64 -15.72 4.12
CA GLU A 53 -2.87 -14.94 4.32
C GLU A 53 -2.75 -13.99 5.52
N THR A 54 -1.58 -13.36 5.67
CA THR A 54 -1.30 -12.43 6.76
C THR A 54 -2.30 -11.28 6.74
N ASP A 55 -2.90 -10.96 7.89
CA ASP A 55 -3.85 -9.85 7.94
C ASP A 55 -3.15 -8.50 7.76
N VAL A 56 -3.93 -7.48 7.42
CA VAL A 56 -3.42 -6.14 7.12
C VAL A 56 -2.67 -5.56 8.31
N GLN A 57 -3.18 -5.73 9.52
CA GLN A 57 -2.51 -5.22 10.71
C GLN A 57 -1.12 -5.83 10.87
N THR A 58 -1.03 -7.16 10.79
CA THR A 58 0.24 -7.87 10.93
C THR A 58 1.18 -7.52 9.79
N PHE A 59 0.65 -7.38 8.57
CA PHE A 59 1.42 -6.99 7.41
C PHE A 59 2.18 -5.68 7.66
N PHE A 60 1.51 -4.66 8.17
CA PHE A 60 2.15 -3.38 8.47
C PHE A 60 3.01 -3.44 9.75
N ASP A 61 2.56 -4.16 10.77
CA ASP A 61 3.32 -4.28 12.03
C ASP A 61 4.65 -4.99 11.82
N GLN A 62 4.71 -5.94 10.90
CA GLN A 62 5.92 -6.71 10.60
C GLN A 62 6.68 -6.19 9.40
N ALA A 63 6.31 -5.04 8.86
CA ALA A 63 7.02 -4.44 7.72
C ALA A 63 8.50 -4.28 8.06
N PRO A 64 9.41 -4.86 7.24
CA PRO A 64 10.84 -4.86 7.57
C PRO A 64 11.45 -3.46 7.67
N ALA A 65 10.97 -2.52 6.84
CA ALA A 65 11.52 -1.17 6.79
C ALA A 65 10.46 -0.20 6.26
N PHE A 66 9.47 0.11 7.11
CA PHE A 66 8.45 1.09 6.73
C PHE A 66 9.13 2.41 6.40
N ASN A 67 8.84 2.94 5.20
CA ASN A 67 9.59 4.07 4.66
C ASN A 67 9.25 5.36 5.41
N PRO A 68 10.23 6.06 6.00
CA PRO A 68 9.96 7.32 6.71
C PRO A 68 9.45 8.41 5.76
N ASN A 69 9.75 8.32 4.46
CA ASN A 69 9.24 9.27 3.48
C ASN A 69 7.75 9.10 3.19
N ALA A 70 7.09 8.11 3.80
CA ALA A 70 5.64 7.98 3.72
C ALA A 70 4.94 9.26 4.18
N SER A 71 5.54 10.00 5.11
CA SER A 71 4.99 11.28 5.57
C SER A 71 4.91 12.36 4.48
N LEU A 72 5.59 12.15 3.35
CA LEU A 72 5.50 13.05 2.20
C LEU A 72 4.30 12.72 1.30
N ILE A 73 3.62 11.60 1.55
CA ILE A 73 2.41 11.23 0.82
C ILE A 73 1.27 12.08 1.34
N LYS A 74 0.67 12.88 0.45
CA LYS A 74 -0.39 13.82 0.82
C LYS A 74 -1.51 13.76 -0.21
N GLY A 75 -2.67 14.30 0.18
CA GLY A 75 -3.80 14.42 -0.70
C GLY A 75 -4.98 13.58 -0.24
N VAL A 76 -6.04 13.59 -1.05
CA VAL A 76 -7.30 12.93 -0.71
C VAL A 76 -7.33 11.51 -1.27
N ILE A 77 -7.73 10.55 -0.44
CA ILE A 77 -8.03 9.19 -0.85
C ILE A 77 -9.22 8.70 -0.01
N CYS A 78 -10.18 8.07 -0.66
CA CYS A 78 -11.40 7.57 0.00
C CYS A 78 -12.11 8.66 0.82
N GLY A 79 -12.10 9.91 0.33
CA GLY A 79 -12.79 11.02 0.96
C GLY A 79 -12.08 11.67 2.14
N HIS A 80 -10.85 11.25 2.44
CA HIS A 80 -10.07 11.78 3.56
C HIS A 80 -8.70 12.24 3.10
N ARG A 81 -8.17 13.29 3.73
CA ARG A 81 -6.77 13.68 3.52
C ARG A 81 -5.88 12.72 4.28
N VAL A 82 -4.98 12.04 3.57
CA VAL A 82 -4.15 11.00 4.15
C VAL A 82 -3.25 11.55 5.28
N GLU A 83 -2.78 12.77 5.12
CA GLU A 83 -1.92 13.43 6.12
C GLU A 83 -2.67 13.79 7.42
N GLU A 84 -4.00 13.77 7.40
CA GLU A 84 -4.83 14.14 8.54
C GLU A 84 -5.45 12.93 9.27
N ILE A 85 -5.11 11.72 8.86
CA ILE A 85 -5.65 10.51 9.49
C ILE A 85 -4.97 10.28 10.83
N ASP A 86 -5.76 10.24 11.91
CA ASP A 86 -5.25 10.13 13.28
C ASP A 86 -4.78 8.72 13.65
N ASP A 87 -5.49 7.69 13.18
CA ASP A 87 -5.13 6.30 13.48
C ASP A 87 -3.87 5.92 12.68
N PRO A 88 -2.74 5.59 13.34
CA PRO A 88 -1.51 5.29 12.63
C PRO A 88 -1.61 4.11 11.67
N LEU A 89 -2.33 3.07 12.04
CA LEU A 89 -2.48 1.90 11.18
C LEU A 89 -3.36 2.22 9.97
N MET A 90 -4.48 2.89 10.20
CA MET A 90 -5.34 3.33 9.10
C MET A 90 -4.59 4.26 8.16
N GLN A 91 -3.76 5.15 8.70
CA GLN A 91 -2.94 6.04 7.88
C GLN A 91 -2.01 5.24 6.96
N LYS A 92 -1.39 4.16 7.47
CA LYS A 92 -0.53 3.30 6.66
C LYS A 92 -1.31 2.62 5.54
N VAL A 93 -2.50 2.14 5.82
CA VAL A 93 -3.38 1.56 4.80
C VAL A 93 -3.69 2.60 3.73
N ARG A 94 -4.03 3.81 4.13
CA ARG A 94 -4.38 4.88 3.19
C ARG A 94 -3.18 5.41 2.41
N TYR A 95 -1.98 5.37 2.99
CA TYR A 95 -0.76 5.65 2.23
C TYR A 95 -0.65 4.71 1.03
N LEU A 96 -0.84 3.42 1.27
CA LEU A 96 -0.75 2.44 0.19
C LEU A 96 -1.86 2.68 -0.84
N ASP A 97 -3.10 2.90 -0.40
CA ASP A 97 -4.22 3.20 -1.30
C ASP A 97 -3.90 4.42 -2.17
N LYS A 98 -3.32 5.47 -1.57
CA LYS A 98 -2.99 6.69 -2.30
C LYS A 98 -1.91 6.45 -3.35
N LEU A 99 -0.86 5.70 -3.01
CA LEU A 99 0.21 5.37 -3.95
C LEU A 99 -0.33 4.58 -5.15
N ILE A 100 -1.17 3.59 -4.88
CA ILE A 100 -1.76 2.79 -5.96
C ILE A 100 -2.71 3.64 -6.81
N ASP A 101 -3.46 4.55 -6.20
CA ASP A 101 -4.31 5.48 -6.94
C ASP A 101 -3.49 6.37 -7.87
N GLU A 102 -2.37 6.92 -7.39
CA GLU A 102 -1.48 7.74 -8.21
C GLU A 102 -0.88 6.94 -9.35
N LEU A 103 -0.46 5.71 -9.07
CA LEU A 103 0.06 4.80 -10.08
C LEU A 103 -0.98 4.56 -11.18
N ALA A 104 -2.22 4.26 -10.78
CA ALA A 104 -3.31 4.00 -11.72
C ALA A 104 -3.66 5.24 -12.54
N LYS A 105 -3.48 6.43 -11.99
CA LYS A 105 -3.74 7.69 -12.71
C LYS A 105 -2.64 8.08 -13.69
N GLY A 106 -1.60 7.27 -13.82
CA GLY A 106 -0.54 7.49 -14.81
C GLY A 106 0.64 8.30 -14.32
N LYS A 107 0.74 8.55 -13.01
CA LYS A 107 1.87 9.28 -12.45
C LYS A 107 3.16 8.48 -12.65
N ALA A 108 4.24 9.14 -13.01
CA ALA A 108 5.53 8.48 -13.19
C ALA A 108 5.98 7.84 -11.89
N MET A 109 6.59 6.65 -11.97
CA MET A 109 7.01 5.89 -10.78
C MET A 109 7.90 6.73 -9.87
N GLU A 110 8.83 7.48 -10.40
CA GLU A 110 9.75 8.35 -9.65
C GLU A 110 9.02 9.44 -8.85
N LYS A 111 7.79 9.77 -9.25
CA LYS A 111 6.96 10.75 -8.54
C LYS A 111 6.00 10.09 -7.56
N VAL A 112 5.61 8.84 -7.82
CA VAL A 112 4.81 8.04 -6.89
C VAL A 112 5.66 7.74 -5.65
N LEU A 113 6.90 7.34 -5.87
CA LEU A 113 7.86 7.05 -4.79
C LEU A 113 8.52 8.36 -4.35
N ARG A 114 8.24 8.78 -3.10
CA ARG A 114 8.78 10.04 -2.53
C ARG A 114 10.20 9.83 -2.01
N THR A 115 11.10 9.59 -2.89
CA THR A 115 12.51 9.36 -2.53
C THR A 115 13.36 10.60 -2.68
#